data_7799b1e68a1b6cd534fea3dad297b311
#
_entry.id   7799b1e68a1b6cd534fea3dad297b311
#
_cell.length_a   1.000
_cell.length_b   1.000
_cell.length_c   1.000
_cell.angle_alpha   90.00
_cell.angle_beta   90.00
_cell.angle_gamma   90.00
#
_symmetry.space_group_name_H-M   'P 1'
#
loop_
_entity.id
_entity.type
_entity.pdbx_description
1 polymer ?
#
loop_
_entity_poly.entity_id
_entity_poly.type
_entity_poly.pdbx_seq_one_letter_code
_entity_poly.pdbx_strand_id
1 'polypeptide(L)'
;MKKEKNKKINQRSFYFQDYNYNSVEKNKNEKLAVNQDRVYLLFFVFFCLIFIFATKIFFISLKNLDSKNYVKNYPIFKPLRNDILDRNGDPIARNVAVYHAAIKPNLIKDKKKFIIKLKLLYPELNFQFVKNNLDKNKYFYLKKNITQKERNNLWSLGEKGLLFERTQTRIYPHKNLFSHVIGQIDLDNNGISGVEKYFDKNLKKIENEPLHLSLDINLQYLIREELIQSISDFKAKGAASVLMDAKTGEILSLISLPDYNLNIRQNIKDKNFTNKITKGVFELGSIFKTFTIALAMENNLFSPNTMIKNIPDEIKCSKYTISEHDEMPSSLSLKQILIRSSNIGTIKVARKIGENKLKTFLEDLNLLNTINFELDEIGSPLNFSWNKCKLETVSYGHGITTTPLQAVAAYASISNGGVIVDPTLVKNKNSNLEKGRIVNSKTSKKINSILREVVTSDHGTASLAEVDGYYVGGKTGTANKNINGQYTNNKLTSFISVFPTIDPEYILLVLMDEPKPAPQIVYNYRGKKISGINRNESGWNSAYAAGKIIEKIGPILAINKNDFYDNYVVKKSDW
;
A
#
# COMPACT_ATOMS: atom_id res chain seq x y z
N MET A 1 -63.04 48.85 20.70
CA MET A 1 -62.60 50.00 19.82
C MET A 1 -61.37 49.56 19.04
N LYS A 2 -61.40 49.89 17.75
CA LYS A 2 -60.36 49.79 16.70
C LYS A 2 -60.05 48.44 16.13
N LYS A 3 -60.59 48.24 14.93
CA LYS A 3 -60.23 47.25 13.88
C LYS A 3 -58.88 47.61 13.31
N GLU A 4 -58.05 46.60 13.12
CA GLU A 4 -56.95 46.71 12.18
C GLU A 4 -57.16 45.75 11.00
N LYS A 5 -56.87 46.27 9.82
CA LYS A 5 -57.23 45.74 8.51
C LYS A 5 -56.19 44.75 8.04
N ASN A 6 -56.65 43.57 7.65
CA ASN A 6 -55.86 42.60 6.84
C ASN A 6 -55.56 43.20 5.46
N LYS A 7 -54.30 43.38 5.15
CA LYS A 7 -53.80 43.64 3.79
C LYS A 7 -53.71 42.32 3.00
N LYS A 8 -54.64 42.19 2.05
CA LYS A 8 -54.59 41.17 1.01
C LYS A 8 -53.46 41.50 0.05
N ILE A 9 -52.51 40.57 -0.14
CA ILE A 9 -51.51 40.60 -1.20
C ILE A 9 -52.19 40.14 -2.48
N ASN A 10 -52.33 41.05 -3.46
CA ASN A 10 -52.86 40.75 -4.77
C ASN A 10 -51.79 40.07 -5.61
N GLN A 11 -51.95 38.78 -5.83
CA GLN A 11 -51.26 38.05 -6.89
C GLN A 11 -51.90 38.46 -8.23
N ARG A 12 -51.13 39.12 -9.10
CA ARG A 12 -51.56 39.44 -10.46
C ARG A 12 -51.43 38.16 -11.30
N SER A 13 -52.58 37.54 -11.59
CA SER A 13 -52.68 36.56 -12.67
C SER A 13 -52.82 37.30 -14.00
N PHE A 14 -52.11 36.85 -15.02
CA PHE A 14 -52.29 37.32 -16.38
C PHE A 14 -53.61 36.79 -16.90
N TYR A 15 -54.59 37.70 -17.06
CA TYR A 15 -55.81 37.40 -17.80
C TYR A 15 -55.58 37.74 -19.26
N PHE A 16 -55.85 36.81 -20.18
CA PHE A 16 -56.08 37.11 -21.57
C PHE A 16 -57.34 37.93 -21.65
N GLN A 17 -57.27 39.16 -22.21
CA GLN A 17 -58.45 39.99 -22.48
C GLN A 17 -59.24 39.33 -23.62
N ASP A 18 -60.42 38.82 -23.31
CA ASP A 18 -61.44 38.52 -24.31
C ASP A 18 -61.85 39.82 -24.97
N TYR A 19 -61.58 39.92 -26.26
CA TYR A 19 -62.10 40.99 -27.10
C TYR A 19 -63.63 40.83 -27.22
N ASN A 20 -64.40 41.55 -26.43
CA ASN A 20 -65.84 41.71 -26.68
C ASN A 20 -66.06 42.57 -27.93
N TYR A 21 -66.54 41.91 -28.98
CA TYR A 21 -67.10 42.59 -30.15
C TYR A 21 -68.39 43.25 -29.79
N ASN A 22 -68.33 44.52 -29.51
CA ASN A 22 -69.54 45.38 -29.52
C ASN A 22 -69.76 45.92 -30.93
N SER A 23 -70.94 45.59 -31.44
CA SER A 23 -71.55 45.95 -32.70
C SER A 23 -71.36 47.44 -33.08
N VAL A 24 -70.75 47.66 -34.23
CA VAL A 24 -70.97 48.83 -35.04
C VAL A 24 -71.52 48.37 -36.38
N GLU A 25 -72.64 48.97 -36.71
CA GLU A 25 -73.56 48.71 -37.80
C GLU A 25 -72.88 48.59 -39.19
N LYS A 26 -73.45 47.69 -39.95
CA LYS A 26 -73.65 47.63 -41.41
C LYS A 26 -72.87 48.65 -42.24
N ASN A 27 -71.94 48.10 -43.03
CA ASN A 27 -72.02 48.33 -44.50
C ASN A 27 -71.25 47.26 -45.29
N LYS A 28 -72.00 46.65 -46.19
CA LYS A 28 -71.59 45.96 -47.42
C LYS A 28 -70.68 44.79 -47.37
N ASN A 29 -71.30 43.64 -47.45
CA ASN A 29 -70.96 42.47 -48.26
C ASN A 29 -69.65 42.58 -49.07
N GLU A 30 -68.62 42.12 -48.52
CA GLU A 30 -67.70 41.26 -49.25
C GLU A 30 -67.37 40.05 -48.32
N LYS A 31 -68.19 39.01 -48.48
CA LYS A 31 -67.78 37.66 -48.03
C LYS A 31 -66.51 37.33 -48.75
N LEU A 32 -65.35 37.52 -48.10
CA LEU A 32 -64.19 36.68 -48.41
C LEU A 32 -64.63 35.24 -48.18
N ALA A 33 -65.23 34.63 -49.20
CA ALA A 33 -65.48 33.21 -49.23
C ALA A 33 -64.10 32.56 -49.21
N VAL A 34 -63.62 32.26 -47.99
CA VAL A 34 -62.46 31.38 -47.83
C VAL A 34 -62.89 30.10 -48.52
N ASN A 35 -62.35 29.89 -49.72
CA ASN A 35 -62.66 28.71 -50.51
C ASN A 35 -62.25 27.49 -49.68
N GLN A 36 -63.24 26.79 -49.12
CA GLN A 36 -63.05 25.65 -48.23
C GLN A 36 -62.12 24.63 -48.86
N ASP A 37 -62.14 24.48 -50.17
CA ASP A 37 -61.25 23.59 -50.90
C ASP A 37 -59.77 23.96 -50.78
N ARG A 38 -59.44 25.27 -50.67
CA ARG A 38 -58.07 25.73 -50.43
C ARG A 38 -57.60 25.43 -48.99
N VAL A 39 -58.51 25.52 -48.03
CA VAL A 39 -58.22 25.15 -46.65
C VAL A 39 -58.01 23.64 -46.55
N TYR A 40 -58.86 22.84 -47.17
CA TYR A 40 -58.67 21.38 -47.23
C TYR A 40 -57.37 20.98 -47.98
N LEU A 41 -57.02 21.68 -49.03
CA LEU A 41 -55.78 21.47 -49.74
C LEU A 41 -54.56 21.77 -48.82
N LEU A 42 -54.60 22.88 -48.07
CA LEU A 42 -53.52 23.20 -47.15
C LEU A 42 -53.39 22.16 -46.02
N PHE A 43 -54.53 21.71 -45.46
CA PHE A 43 -54.54 20.65 -44.46
C PHE A 43 -53.98 19.33 -45.05
N PHE A 44 -54.34 19.00 -46.27
CA PHE A 44 -53.83 17.80 -46.95
C PHE A 44 -52.32 17.89 -47.17
N VAL A 45 -51.83 19.03 -47.64
CA VAL A 45 -50.37 19.24 -47.83
C VAL A 45 -49.65 19.15 -46.49
N PHE A 46 -50.21 19.74 -45.44
CA PHE A 46 -49.62 19.68 -44.11
C PHE A 46 -49.61 18.25 -43.54
N PHE A 47 -50.68 17.51 -43.75
CA PHE A 47 -50.78 16.12 -43.35
C PHE A 47 -49.77 15.23 -44.11
N CYS A 48 -49.60 15.45 -45.43
CA CYS A 48 -48.59 14.75 -46.23
C CYS A 48 -47.16 15.06 -45.74
N LEU A 49 -46.88 16.32 -45.34
CA LEU A 49 -45.57 16.67 -44.76
C LEU A 49 -45.32 15.96 -43.42
N ILE A 50 -46.32 15.96 -42.53
CA ILE A 50 -46.23 15.23 -41.25
C ILE A 50 -46.00 13.74 -41.50
N PHE A 51 -46.71 13.14 -42.47
CA PHE A 51 -46.59 11.74 -42.81
C PHE A 51 -45.17 11.41 -43.36
N ILE A 52 -44.62 12.28 -44.20
CA ILE A 52 -43.25 12.16 -44.72
C ILE A 52 -42.23 12.27 -43.58
N PHE A 53 -42.41 13.19 -42.64
CA PHE A 53 -41.51 13.30 -41.47
C PHE A 53 -41.65 12.09 -40.55
N ALA A 54 -42.88 11.63 -40.30
CA ALA A 54 -43.14 10.47 -39.46
C ALA A 54 -42.49 9.19 -40.04
N THR A 55 -42.68 8.97 -41.36
CA THR A 55 -42.04 7.84 -42.06
C THR A 55 -40.52 7.94 -42.06
N LYS A 56 -39.96 9.15 -42.22
CA LYS A 56 -38.52 9.37 -42.14
C LYS A 56 -37.97 9.10 -40.74
N ILE A 57 -38.66 9.55 -39.69
CA ILE A 57 -38.30 9.25 -38.30
C ILE A 57 -38.39 7.75 -38.02
N PHE A 58 -39.46 7.08 -38.52
CA PHE A 58 -39.61 5.64 -38.38
C PHE A 58 -38.47 4.87 -39.07
N PHE A 59 -38.08 5.24 -40.29
CA PHE A 59 -36.96 4.64 -41.00
C PHE A 59 -35.61 4.93 -40.31
N ILE A 60 -35.41 6.13 -39.72
CA ILE A 60 -34.23 6.46 -38.95
C ILE A 60 -34.18 5.63 -37.64
N SER A 61 -35.34 5.43 -37.01
CA SER A 61 -35.45 4.59 -35.80
C SER A 61 -35.15 3.12 -36.10
N LEU A 62 -35.63 2.59 -37.23
CA LEU A 62 -35.31 1.22 -37.66
C LEU A 62 -33.83 1.06 -38.04
N LYS A 63 -33.20 2.09 -38.64
CA LYS A 63 -31.77 2.08 -38.96
C LYS A 63 -30.89 2.10 -37.72
N ASN A 64 -31.36 2.68 -36.60
CA ASN A 64 -30.63 2.71 -35.35
C ASN A 64 -30.70 1.42 -34.51
N LEU A 65 -31.47 0.41 -34.93
CA LEU A 65 -31.47 -0.92 -34.30
C LEU A 65 -30.20 -1.73 -34.60
N ASP A 66 -29.41 -1.34 -35.59
CA ASP A 66 -28.04 -1.84 -35.79
C ASP A 66 -27.02 -1.03 -34.97
N SER A 67 -27.25 -0.93 -33.66
CA SER A 67 -26.33 -0.27 -32.71
C SER A 67 -24.91 -0.89 -32.68
N LYS A 68 -24.71 -2.02 -33.34
CA LYS A 68 -23.38 -2.62 -33.52
C LYS A 68 -22.45 -1.82 -34.45
N ASN A 69 -22.95 -0.91 -35.29
CA ASN A 69 -22.12 -0.19 -36.27
C ASN A 69 -21.71 1.22 -35.85
N TYR A 70 -22.39 1.86 -34.89
CA TYR A 70 -22.00 3.19 -34.39
C TYR A 70 -20.97 3.15 -33.24
N VAL A 71 -20.82 2.01 -32.55
CA VAL A 71 -19.74 1.77 -31.61
C VAL A 71 -18.39 1.55 -32.31
N LYS A 72 -18.39 1.30 -33.63
CA LYS A 72 -17.18 0.93 -34.41
C LYS A 72 -16.22 2.08 -34.72
N ASN A 73 -16.56 3.34 -34.48
CA ASN A 73 -15.71 4.47 -34.90
C ASN A 73 -15.14 5.35 -33.78
N TYR A 74 -15.43 5.04 -32.52
CA TYR A 74 -14.55 5.52 -31.47
C TYR A 74 -13.42 4.49 -31.36
N PRO A 75 -12.15 4.88 -31.58
CA PRO A 75 -11.06 3.95 -31.33
C PRO A 75 -11.22 3.47 -29.89
N ILE A 76 -11.54 2.16 -29.74
CA ILE A 76 -11.60 1.55 -28.41
C ILE A 76 -10.27 1.91 -27.77
N PHE A 77 -10.35 2.60 -26.63
CA PHE A 77 -9.15 2.96 -25.87
C PHE A 77 -8.50 1.65 -25.42
N LYS A 78 -7.47 1.20 -26.15
CA LYS A 78 -6.66 0.07 -25.76
C LYS A 78 -5.54 0.60 -24.89
N PRO A 79 -5.46 0.25 -23.62
CA PRO A 79 -4.37 0.68 -22.77
C PRO A 79 -3.05 0.09 -23.29
N LEU A 80 -1.98 0.88 -23.28
CA LEU A 80 -0.64 0.40 -23.65
C LEU A 80 -0.07 -0.59 -22.63
N ARG A 81 -0.70 -0.66 -21.46
CA ARG A 81 -0.27 -1.47 -20.32
C ARG A 81 -1.47 -1.77 -19.43
N ASN A 82 -1.61 -3.01 -18.96
CA ASN A 82 -2.70 -3.44 -18.10
C ASN A 82 -2.69 -2.73 -16.74
N ASP A 83 -3.85 -2.60 -16.13
CA ASP A 83 -3.99 -2.04 -14.79
C ASP A 83 -3.33 -2.98 -13.76
N ILE A 84 -2.80 -2.38 -12.70
CA ILE A 84 -2.40 -3.07 -11.48
C ILE A 84 -3.43 -2.71 -10.42
N LEU A 85 -4.05 -3.74 -9.85
CA LEU A 85 -5.14 -3.62 -8.88
C LEU A 85 -4.69 -4.16 -7.53
N ASP A 86 -5.30 -3.66 -6.47
CA ASP A 86 -5.16 -4.24 -5.14
C ASP A 86 -5.97 -5.54 -5.02
N ARG A 87 -5.99 -6.15 -3.84
CA ARG A 87 -6.72 -7.39 -3.59
C ARG A 87 -8.24 -7.25 -3.73
N ASN A 88 -8.79 -6.05 -3.60
CA ASN A 88 -10.21 -5.72 -3.65
C ASN A 88 -10.65 -5.29 -5.07
N GLY A 89 -9.69 -5.11 -5.99
CA GLY A 89 -9.94 -4.66 -7.37
C GLY A 89 -9.80 -3.14 -7.55
N ASP A 90 -9.33 -2.42 -6.54
CA ASP A 90 -9.09 -0.99 -6.63
C ASP A 90 -7.77 -0.67 -7.36
N PRO A 91 -7.73 0.37 -8.21
CA PRO A 91 -6.58 0.62 -9.06
C PRO A 91 -5.41 1.25 -8.30
N ILE A 92 -4.26 0.55 -8.30
CA ILE A 92 -2.98 1.06 -7.80
C ILE A 92 -2.21 1.77 -8.92
N ALA A 93 -2.25 1.25 -10.15
CA ALA A 93 -1.68 1.86 -11.34
C ALA A 93 -2.53 1.60 -12.57
N ARG A 94 -2.81 2.63 -13.35
CA ARG A 94 -3.60 2.51 -14.58
C ARG A 94 -3.19 3.48 -15.66
N ASN A 95 -3.49 3.13 -16.91
CA ASN A 95 -3.32 4.02 -18.04
C ASN A 95 -4.57 4.87 -18.25
N VAL A 96 -4.38 6.18 -18.41
CA VAL A 96 -5.47 7.10 -18.74
C VAL A 96 -5.18 7.82 -20.05
N ALA A 97 -6.23 8.09 -20.80
CA ALA A 97 -6.13 8.93 -21.98
C ALA A 97 -5.90 10.39 -21.58
N VAL A 98 -4.89 10.98 -22.15
CA VAL A 98 -4.54 12.39 -21.96
C VAL A 98 -4.28 13.03 -23.31
N TYR A 99 -4.06 14.34 -23.33
CA TYR A 99 -3.68 15.05 -24.52
C TYR A 99 -2.33 15.76 -24.33
N HIS A 100 -1.55 15.83 -25.39
CA HIS A 100 -0.44 16.76 -25.48
C HIS A 100 -0.92 17.98 -26.27
N ALA A 101 -0.69 19.17 -25.74
CA ALA A 101 -0.89 20.40 -26.48
C ALA A 101 0.40 20.70 -27.27
N ALA A 102 0.32 20.63 -28.58
CA ALA A 102 1.42 20.90 -29.48
C ALA A 102 1.15 22.15 -30.30
N ILE A 103 2.19 22.82 -30.73
CA ILE A 103 2.11 24.04 -31.57
C ILE A 103 2.78 23.77 -32.91
N LYS A 104 2.00 24.05 -33.98
CA LYS A 104 2.48 24.13 -35.35
C LYS A 104 2.51 25.63 -35.77
N PRO A 105 3.66 26.32 -35.66
CA PRO A 105 3.74 27.77 -35.74
C PRO A 105 3.26 28.35 -37.07
N ASN A 106 3.41 27.61 -38.17
CA ASN A 106 2.98 28.05 -39.50
C ASN A 106 1.47 28.27 -39.64
N LEU A 107 0.68 27.69 -38.73
CA LEU A 107 -0.78 27.79 -38.72
C LEU A 107 -1.30 28.86 -37.75
N ILE A 108 -0.40 29.57 -37.04
CA ILE A 108 -0.77 30.66 -36.13
C ILE A 108 -0.73 31.98 -36.91
N LYS A 109 -1.86 32.67 -37.01
CA LYS A 109 -2.00 33.90 -37.76
C LYS A 109 -1.24 35.06 -37.08
N ASP A 110 -1.42 35.28 -35.80
CA ASP A 110 -0.80 36.33 -35.03
C ASP A 110 -0.05 35.78 -33.82
N LYS A 111 1.25 35.57 -33.99
CA LYS A 111 2.12 35.02 -32.95
C LYS A 111 2.20 35.89 -31.70
N LYS A 112 2.17 37.25 -31.85
CA LYS A 112 2.24 38.18 -30.71
C LYS A 112 0.97 38.11 -29.86
N LYS A 113 -0.20 38.17 -30.51
CA LYS A 113 -1.52 38.03 -29.84
C LYS A 113 -1.67 36.68 -29.17
N PHE A 114 -1.20 35.63 -29.82
CA PHE A 114 -1.21 34.27 -29.25
C PHE A 114 -0.40 34.16 -27.94
N ILE A 115 0.81 34.73 -27.92
CA ILE A 115 1.68 34.78 -26.73
C ILE A 115 0.97 35.53 -25.58
N ILE A 116 0.30 36.65 -25.87
CA ILE A 116 -0.41 37.44 -24.86
C ILE A 116 -1.56 36.61 -24.26
N LYS A 117 -2.38 35.97 -25.10
CA LYS A 117 -3.47 35.07 -24.64
C LYS A 117 -2.95 33.90 -23.79
N LEU A 118 -1.82 33.28 -24.19
CA LEU A 118 -1.18 32.22 -23.44
C LEU A 118 -0.67 32.71 -22.08
N LYS A 119 -0.10 33.92 -21.99
CA LYS A 119 0.36 34.50 -20.73
C LYS A 119 -0.78 34.69 -19.72
N LEU A 120 -1.96 35.04 -20.20
CA LEU A 120 -3.14 35.21 -19.36
C LEU A 120 -3.66 33.88 -18.81
N LEU A 121 -3.55 32.80 -19.58
CA LEU A 121 -4.04 31.47 -19.17
C LEU A 121 -3.01 30.66 -18.34
N TYR A 122 -1.72 30.79 -18.70
CA TYR A 122 -0.64 29.99 -18.12
C TYR A 122 0.61 30.86 -17.90
N PRO A 123 0.60 31.75 -16.92
CA PRO A 123 1.73 32.66 -16.66
C PRO A 123 3.03 31.94 -16.30
N GLU A 124 2.93 30.67 -15.83
CA GLU A 124 4.06 29.81 -15.43
C GLU A 124 4.86 29.23 -16.61
N LEU A 125 4.38 29.37 -17.86
CA LEU A 125 5.08 28.83 -19.02
C LEU A 125 6.41 29.57 -19.32
N ASN A 126 7.40 28.85 -19.80
CA ASN A 126 8.64 29.46 -20.29
C ASN A 126 8.41 30.15 -21.64
N PHE A 127 8.05 31.44 -21.60
CA PHE A 127 7.71 32.21 -22.78
C PHE A 127 8.91 32.49 -23.68
N GLN A 128 10.13 32.42 -23.17
CA GLN A 128 11.33 32.55 -24.01
C GLN A 128 11.48 31.31 -24.91
N PHE A 129 11.23 30.12 -24.36
CA PHE A 129 11.17 28.87 -25.12
C PHE A 129 10.07 28.93 -26.18
N VAL A 130 8.85 29.35 -25.79
CA VAL A 130 7.70 29.46 -26.71
C VAL A 130 8.01 30.41 -27.84
N LYS A 131 8.51 31.62 -27.54
CA LYS A 131 8.87 32.64 -28.55
C LYS A 131 9.93 32.12 -29.52
N ASN A 132 11.02 31.55 -29.01
CA ASN A 132 12.12 31.03 -29.85
C ASN A 132 11.63 29.94 -30.82
N ASN A 133 10.74 29.05 -30.41
CA ASN A 133 10.21 28.01 -31.30
C ASN A 133 9.17 28.55 -32.28
N LEU A 134 8.37 29.55 -31.90
CA LEU A 134 7.45 30.25 -32.80
C LEU A 134 8.21 31.00 -33.89
N ASP A 135 9.29 31.69 -33.53
CA ASP A 135 10.11 32.46 -34.47
C ASP A 135 10.88 31.58 -35.45
N LYS A 136 11.36 30.41 -34.98
CA LYS A 136 12.04 29.38 -35.81
C LYS A 136 11.07 28.52 -36.60
N ASN A 137 9.76 28.74 -36.54
CA ASN A 137 8.72 27.91 -37.14
C ASN A 137 8.85 26.41 -36.84
N LYS A 138 9.42 26.06 -35.68
CA LYS A 138 9.65 24.69 -35.30
C LYS A 138 8.43 24.14 -34.53
N TYR A 139 7.94 22.95 -34.93
CA TYR A 139 6.93 22.19 -34.15
C TYR A 139 7.44 21.89 -32.75
N PHE A 140 6.61 22.12 -31.73
CA PHE A 140 6.96 21.82 -30.35
C PHE A 140 5.74 21.55 -29.47
N TYR A 141 5.96 20.80 -28.37
CA TYR A 141 4.96 20.62 -27.35
C TYR A 141 4.93 21.82 -26.40
N LEU A 142 3.77 22.45 -26.29
CA LEU A 142 3.50 23.53 -25.34
C LEU A 142 3.40 22.97 -23.91
N LYS A 143 2.58 21.93 -23.76
CA LYS A 143 2.37 21.24 -22.49
C LYS A 143 2.00 19.79 -22.76
N LYS A 144 2.65 18.87 -22.04
CA LYS A 144 2.34 17.43 -22.11
C LYS A 144 1.38 17.03 -21.02
N ASN A 145 0.62 15.94 -21.23
CA ASN A 145 -0.30 15.35 -20.25
C ASN A 145 -1.32 16.34 -19.69
N ILE A 146 -1.97 17.13 -20.56
CA ILE A 146 -2.97 18.10 -20.16
C ILE A 146 -4.29 17.42 -19.80
N THR A 147 -4.95 17.97 -18.78
CA THR A 147 -6.29 17.59 -18.37
C THR A 147 -7.35 18.03 -19.38
N GLN A 148 -8.55 17.46 -19.28
CA GLN A 148 -9.68 17.91 -20.12
C GLN A 148 -10.00 19.40 -19.92
N LYS A 149 -9.89 19.91 -18.69
CA LYS A 149 -10.09 21.33 -18.38
C LYS A 149 -9.05 22.21 -19.08
N GLU A 150 -7.78 21.84 -19.00
CA GLU A 150 -6.69 22.56 -19.68
C GLU A 150 -6.84 22.49 -21.20
N ARG A 151 -7.25 21.34 -21.74
CA ARG A 151 -7.56 21.22 -23.17
C ARG A 151 -8.66 22.17 -23.60
N ASN A 152 -9.75 22.27 -22.84
CA ASN A 152 -10.87 23.16 -23.14
C ASN A 152 -10.42 24.64 -23.07
N ASN A 153 -9.62 25.01 -22.07
CA ASN A 153 -9.06 26.36 -21.95
C ASN A 153 -8.17 26.71 -23.13
N LEU A 154 -7.30 25.81 -23.56
CA LEU A 154 -6.45 26.02 -24.72
C LEU A 154 -7.25 26.06 -26.02
N TRP A 155 -8.27 25.18 -26.15
CA TRP A 155 -9.17 25.16 -27.30
C TRP A 155 -9.91 26.48 -27.48
N SER A 156 -10.31 27.14 -26.39
CA SER A 156 -11.01 28.43 -26.42
C SER A 156 -10.19 29.58 -27.01
N LEU A 157 -8.85 29.42 -27.15
CA LEU A 157 -8.00 30.40 -27.82
C LEU A 157 -8.30 30.52 -29.32
N GLY A 158 -8.93 29.50 -29.93
CA GLY A 158 -9.36 29.50 -31.33
C GLY A 158 -8.24 29.50 -32.33
N GLU A 159 -7.04 29.03 -31.98
CA GLU A 159 -5.86 29.03 -32.83
C GLU A 159 -5.69 27.72 -33.58
N LYS A 160 -5.70 27.79 -34.93
CA LYS A 160 -5.57 26.59 -35.79
C LYS A 160 -4.21 25.89 -35.64
N GLY A 161 -3.19 26.60 -35.21
CA GLY A 161 -1.85 26.05 -34.96
C GLY A 161 -1.69 25.34 -33.64
N LEU A 162 -2.72 25.32 -32.78
CA LEU A 162 -2.72 24.58 -31.53
C LEU A 162 -3.38 23.21 -31.74
N LEU A 163 -2.58 22.17 -31.65
CA LEU A 163 -2.98 20.79 -31.92
C LEU A 163 -3.08 20.01 -30.60
N PHE A 164 -4.03 19.09 -30.52
CA PHE A 164 -4.23 18.22 -29.37
C PHE A 164 -4.00 16.77 -29.78
N GLU A 165 -2.82 16.25 -29.44
CA GLU A 165 -2.48 14.87 -29.73
C GLU A 165 -2.96 13.96 -28.61
N ARG A 166 -3.83 13.01 -28.93
CA ARG A 166 -4.30 12.02 -27.96
C ARG A 166 -3.18 11.03 -27.68
N THR A 167 -2.88 10.85 -26.40
CA THR A 167 -1.87 9.90 -25.92
C THR A 167 -2.36 9.21 -24.65
N GLN A 168 -1.54 8.39 -24.07
CA GLN A 168 -1.77 7.73 -22.78
C GLN A 168 -0.66 8.08 -21.81
N THR A 169 -1.01 8.18 -20.55
CA THR A 169 -0.03 8.27 -19.48
C THR A 169 -0.38 7.28 -18.38
N ARG A 170 0.65 6.72 -17.76
CA ARG A 170 0.51 5.90 -16.57
C ARG A 170 0.32 6.79 -15.37
N ILE A 171 -0.74 6.57 -14.59
CA ILE A 171 -0.97 7.26 -13.34
C ILE A 171 -1.00 6.28 -12.19
N TYR A 172 -0.52 6.78 -11.04
CA TYR A 172 -0.51 6.11 -9.75
C TYR A 172 -1.40 6.92 -8.80
N PRO A 173 -2.70 6.56 -8.67
CA PRO A 173 -3.69 7.37 -7.94
C PRO A 173 -3.26 7.67 -6.50
N HIS A 174 -2.58 6.72 -5.85
CA HIS A 174 -2.17 6.80 -4.46
C HIS A 174 -0.79 7.43 -4.23
N LYS A 175 -0.17 7.98 -5.29
CA LYS A 175 1.09 8.75 -5.23
C LYS A 175 2.24 8.01 -4.52
N ASN A 176 2.44 8.29 -3.23
CA ASN A 176 3.57 7.77 -2.43
C ASN A 176 3.30 6.36 -1.87
N LEU A 177 2.02 6.00 -1.69
CA LEU A 177 1.60 4.89 -0.84
C LEU A 177 2.24 3.54 -1.21
N PHE A 178 2.52 3.33 -2.49
CA PHE A 178 3.08 2.09 -3.03
C PHE A 178 4.45 2.25 -3.69
N SER A 179 5.17 3.35 -3.40
CA SER A 179 6.39 3.71 -4.13
C SER A 179 7.43 2.61 -4.21
N HIS A 180 7.70 1.94 -3.11
CA HIS A 180 8.72 0.89 -3.01
C HIS A 180 8.27 -0.48 -3.52
N VAL A 181 6.99 -0.66 -3.83
CA VAL A 181 6.46 -1.93 -4.35
C VAL A 181 6.16 -1.82 -5.84
N ILE A 182 5.39 -0.80 -6.23
CA ILE A 182 4.94 -0.66 -7.61
C ILE A 182 6.07 -0.22 -8.53
N GLY A 183 6.90 0.72 -8.07
CA GLY A 183 7.96 1.28 -8.90
C GLY A 183 7.44 2.20 -10.00
N GLN A 184 8.26 2.44 -11.02
CA GLN A 184 8.00 3.42 -12.08
C GLN A 184 8.25 2.84 -13.47
N ILE A 185 7.67 3.49 -14.49
CA ILE A 185 7.97 3.25 -15.90
C ILE A 185 8.83 4.39 -16.48
N ASP A 186 9.52 4.12 -17.57
CA ASP A 186 10.23 5.13 -18.36
C ASP A 186 9.29 5.88 -19.34
N LEU A 187 9.86 6.77 -20.16
CA LEU A 187 9.09 7.52 -21.17
C LEU A 187 8.56 6.64 -22.30
N ASP A 188 9.18 5.49 -22.52
CA ASP A 188 8.85 4.54 -23.57
C ASP A 188 7.93 3.43 -23.05
N ASN A 189 7.35 3.64 -21.84
CA ASN A 189 6.44 2.70 -21.18
C ASN A 189 7.09 1.36 -20.79
N ASN A 190 8.39 1.33 -20.50
CA ASN A 190 9.06 0.16 -19.93
C ASN A 190 9.13 0.30 -18.40
N GLY A 191 8.89 -0.79 -17.70
CA GLY A 191 9.07 -0.85 -16.25
C GLY A 191 10.55 -0.71 -15.88
N ILE A 192 10.89 0.23 -14.99
CA ILE A 192 12.27 0.47 -14.56
C ILE A 192 12.55 0.06 -13.11
N SER A 193 11.52 -0.16 -12.32
CA SER A 193 11.61 -0.63 -10.93
C SER A 193 10.31 -1.29 -10.48
N GLY A 194 10.39 -2.03 -9.37
CA GLY A 194 9.24 -2.63 -8.69
C GLY A 194 8.46 -3.63 -9.54
N VAL A 195 7.18 -3.77 -9.19
CA VAL A 195 6.19 -4.61 -9.90
C VAL A 195 6.09 -4.23 -11.39
N GLU A 196 6.16 -2.92 -11.71
CA GLU A 196 6.16 -2.44 -13.09
C GLU A 196 7.29 -3.05 -13.91
N LYS A 197 8.47 -3.23 -13.33
CA LYS A 197 9.62 -3.86 -13.98
C LYS A 197 9.51 -5.37 -14.00
N TYR A 198 9.23 -5.99 -12.86
CA TYR A 198 9.18 -7.45 -12.75
C TYR A 198 8.12 -8.05 -13.70
N PHE A 199 6.93 -7.45 -13.77
CA PHE A 199 5.85 -7.89 -14.63
C PHE A 199 5.77 -7.14 -15.98
N ASP A 200 6.85 -6.44 -16.43
CA ASP A 200 6.81 -5.58 -17.62
C ASP A 200 6.24 -6.28 -18.86
N LYS A 201 6.71 -7.49 -19.15
CA LYS A 201 6.25 -8.28 -20.30
C LYS A 201 4.76 -8.66 -20.18
N ASN A 202 4.31 -9.01 -18.99
CA ASN A 202 2.92 -9.42 -18.75
C ASN A 202 1.97 -8.23 -18.82
N LEU A 203 2.37 -7.10 -18.24
CA LEU A 203 1.57 -5.88 -18.24
C LEU A 203 1.40 -5.28 -19.64
N LYS A 204 2.34 -5.50 -20.56
CA LYS A 204 2.27 -5.07 -21.96
C LYS A 204 1.41 -5.96 -22.86
N LYS A 205 1.08 -7.17 -22.43
CA LYS A 205 0.18 -8.06 -23.18
C LYS A 205 -1.27 -7.63 -22.95
N ILE A 206 -1.83 -6.91 -23.90
CA ILE A 206 -3.19 -6.30 -23.81
C ILE A 206 -4.32 -7.34 -23.68
N GLU A 207 -4.07 -8.57 -24.06
CA GLU A 207 -5.01 -9.71 -23.97
C GLU A 207 -5.09 -10.29 -22.55
N ASN A 208 -4.16 -9.91 -21.66
CA ASN A 208 -4.14 -10.39 -20.28
C ASN A 208 -5.13 -9.60 -19.43
N GLU A 209 -5.63 -10.25 -18.41
CA GLU A 209 -6.39 -9.59 -17.34
C GLU A 209 -5.51 -8.64 -16.53
N PRO A 210 -6.10 -7.67 -15.81
CA PRO A 210 -5.38 -6.84 -14.87
C PRO A 210 -4.57 -7.66 -13.86
N LEU A 211 -3.43 -7.15 -13.43
CA LEU A 211 -2.62 -7.79 -12.39
C LEU A 211 -3.23 -7.50 -11.01
N HIS A 212 -3.76 -8.52 -10.36
CA HIS A 212 -4.25 -8.43 -8.98
C HIS A 212 -3.13 -8.74 -7.99
N LEU A 213 -2.77 -7.74 -7.20
CA LEU A 213 -1.84 -7.90 -6.10
C LEU A 213 -2.58 -8.32 -4.82
N SER A 214 -1.83 -8.90 -3.89
CA SER A 214 -2.30 -9.25 -2.55
C SER A 214 -2.41 -8.04 -1.60
N LEU A 215 -1.83 -6.90 -1.99
CA LEU A 215 -1.83 -5.65 -1.21
C LEU A 215 -3.25 -5.12 -1.01
N ASP A 216 -3.50 -4.51 0.15
CA ASP A 216 -4.74 -3.82 0.49
C ASP A 216 -4.47 -2.33 0.70
N ILE A 217 -5.16 -1.47 -0.04
CA ILE A 217 -4.96 -0.01 0.00
C ILE A 217 -5.24 0.56 1.39
N ASN A 218 -6.27 0.07 2.07
CA ASN A 218 -6.66 0.60 3.38
C ASN A 218 -5.64 0.23 4.46
N LEU A 219 -5.21 -1.04 4.47
CA LEU A 219 -4.16 -1.51 5.38
C LEU A 219 -2.85 -0.77 5.13
N GLN A 220 -2.47 -0.63 3.86
CA GLN A 220 -1.26 0.10 3.46
C GLN A 220 -1.30 1.56 3.95
N TYR A 221 -2.44 2.24 3.80
CA TYR A 221 -2.62 3.62 4.23
C TYR A 221 -2.50 3.76 5.75
N LEU A 222 -3.24 2.97 6.52
CA LEU A 222 -3.25 3.08 7.99
C LEU A 222 -1.89 2.76 8.61
N ILE A 223 -1.20 1.74 8.09
CA ILE A 223 0.13 1.36 8.57
C ILE A 223 1.13 2.48 8.23
N ARG A 224 1.05 3.05 7.02
CA ARG A 224 1.92 4.16 6.61
C ARG A 224 1.76 5.39 7.51
N GLU A 225 0.52 5.78 7.80
CA GLU A 225 0.23 6.93 8.68
C GLU A 225 0.83 6.73 10.08
N GLU A 226 0.68 5.53 10.66
CA GLU A 226 1.26 5.23 11.97
C GLU A 226 2.79 5.23 11.95
N LEU A 227 3.42 4.74 10.87
CA LEU A 227 4.87 4.78 10.73
C LEU A 227 5.39 6.22 10.60
N ILE A 228 4.68 7.11 9.89
CA ILE A 228 5.04 8.54 9.81
C ILE A 228 4.96 9.19 11.19
N GLN A 229 3.89 8.92 11.93
CA GLN A 229 3.75 9.40 13.30
C GLN A 229 4.89 8.88 14.19
N SER A 230 5.20 7.59 14.09
CA SER A 230 6.28 6.97 14.83
C SER A 230 7.67 7.55 14.51
N ILE A 231 7.93 7.86 13.22
CA ILE A 231 9.17 8.56 12.82
C ILE A 231 9.28 9.92 13.51
N SER A 232 8.18 10.66 13.56
CA SER A 232 8.11 11.96 14.24
C SER A 232 8.34 11.83 15.75
N ASP A 233 7.65 10.89 16.39
CA ASP A 233 7.68 10.69 17.84
C ASP A 233 9.06 10.25 18.33
N PHE A 234 9.69 9.33 17.63
CA PHE A 234 11.00 8.78 17.97
C PHE A 234 12.15 9.43 17.23
N LYS A 235 11.92 10.49 16.45
CA LYS A 235 12.93 11.19 15.63
C LYS A 235 13.82 10.22 14.85
N ALA A 236 13.20 9.16 14.30
CA ALA A 236 13.89 8.13 13.53
C ALA A 236 14.28 8.64 12.14
N LYS A 237 15.35 8.11 11.56
CA LYS A 237 15.76 8.40 10.18
C LYS A 237 14.79 7.79 9.14
N GLY A 238 14.13 6.72 9.53
CA GLY A 238 13.16 6.03 8.70
C GLY A 238 12.49 4.90 9.46
N ALA A 239 11.46 4.33 8.86
CA ALA A 239 10.78 3.15 9.37
C ALA A 239 10.33 2.26 8.21
N ALA A 240 10.05 1.00 8.51
CA ALA A 240 9.48 0.10 7.54
C ALA A 240 8.56 -0.92 8.22
N SER A 241 7.60 -1.42 7.49
CA SER A 241 6.70 -2.46 7.98
C SER A 241 6.27 -3.37 6.85
N VAL A 242 6.04 -4.63 7.18
CA VAL A 242 5.42 -5.61 6.31
C VAL A 242 4.39 -6.39 7.10
N LEU A 243 3.19 -6.51 6.55
CA LEU A 243 2.10 -7.35 7.03
C LEU A 243 1.88 -8.48 6.05
N MET A 244 1.94 -9.72 6.52
CA MET A 244 1.80 -10.93 5.72
C MET A 244 0.76 -11.86 6.32
N ASP A 245 -0.04 -12.49 5.47
CA ASP A 245 -0.89 -13.62 5.84
C ASP A 245 0.00 -14.84 6.14
N ALA A 246 -0.11 -15.37 7.35
CA ALA A 246 0.77 -16.43 7.84
C ALA A 246 0.52 -17.79 7.18
N LYS A 247 -0.65 -18.00 6.58
CA LYS A 247 -1.07 -19.27 5.96
C LYS A 247 -0.77 -19.30 4.46
N THR A 248 -0.98 -18.15 3.77
CA THR A 248 -0.84 -18.06 2.31
C THR A 248 0.49 -17.44 1.86
N GLY A 249 1.12 -16.63 2.70
CA GLY A 249 2.31 -15.84 2.34
C GLY A 249 1.97 -14.55 1.58
N GLU A 250 0.70 -14.25 1.40
CA GLU A 250 0.28 -13.00 0.74
C GLU A 250 0.73 -11.78 1.55
N ILE A 251 1.40 -10.85 0.88
CA ILE A 251 1.78 -9.57 1.46
C ILE A 251 0.60 -8.62 1.36
N LEU A 252 0.01 -8.30 2.51
CA LEU A 252 -1.14 -7.40 2.60
C LEU A 252 -0.74 -5.93 2.63
N SER A 253 0.45 -5.64 3.17
CA SER A 253 1.05 -4.30 3.20
C SER A 253 2.56 -4.41 3.22
N LEU A 254 3.25 -3.52 2.49
CA LEU A 254 4.71 -3.39 2.48
C LEU A 254 5.08 -1.92 2.35
N ILE A 255 5.68 -1.36 3.39
CA ILE A 255 6.00 0.06 3.51
C ILE A 255 7.47 0.23 3.88
N SER A 256 8.12 1.16 3.21
CA SER A 256 9.46 1.64 3.54
C SER A 256 9.47 3.17 3.49
N LEU A 257 9.92 3.80 4.55
CA LEU A 257 10.01 5.26 4.66
C LEU A 257 11.48 5.69 4.81
N PRO A 258 11.88 6.82 4.19
CA PRO A 258 11.08 7.73 3.38
C PRO A 258 10.59 7.13 2.06
N ASP A 259 9.46 7.62 1.59
CA ASP A 259 8.86 7.25 0.33
C ASP A 259 8.85 8.42 -0.68
N TYR A 260 8.38 8.20 -1.90
CA TYR A 260 8.39 9.19 -2.97
C TYR A 260 7.15 9.10 -3.85
N ASN A 261 6.79 10.21 -4.51
CA ASN A 261 5.63 10.25 -5.40
C ASN A 261 5.93 9.58 -6.74
N LEU A 262 5.23 8.49 -7.05
CA LEU A 262 5.38 7.73 -8.29
C LEU A 262 5.05 8.53 -9.56
N ASN A 263 4.20 9.57 -9.46
CA ASN A 263 3.87 10.42 -10.59
C ASN A 263 4.95 11.48 -10.89
N ILE A 264 5.95 11.61 -10.02
CA ILE A 264 7.08 12.54 -10.19
C ILE A 264 8.34 11.71 -10.37
N ARG A 265 9.08 11.97 -11.42
CA ARG A 265 10.38 11.31 -11.61
C ARG A 265 11.35 11.71 -10.53
N GLN A 266 11.74 10.73 -9.73
CA GLN A 266 12.75 10.86 -8.70
C GLN A 266 14.06 10.20 -9.16
N ASN A 267 15.16 10.57 -8.51
CA ASN A 267 16.39 9.80 -8.64
C ASN A 267 16.26 8.52 -7.79
N ILE A 268 15.72 7.45 -8.38
CA ILE A 268 15.53 6.16 -7.71
C ILE A 268 16.81 5.48 -7.22
N LYS A 269 17.98 6.03 -7.59
CA LYS A 269 19.28 5.57 -7.08
C LYS A 269 19.65 6.23 -5.74
N ASP A 270 18.86 7.17 -5.24
CA ASP A 270 19.09 7.76 -3.92
C ASP A 270 18.90 6.68 -2.86
N LYS A 271 19.94 6.48 -2.03
CA LYS A 271 19.95 5.49 -0.94
C LYS A 271 18.83 5.70 0.08
N ASN A 272 18.34 6.94 0.23
CA ASN A 272 17.22 7.26 1.10
C ASN A 272 15.91 6.58 0.67
N PHE A 273 15.77 6.24 -0.61
CA PHE A 273 14.61 5.56 -1.17
C PHE A 273 14.82 4.04 -1.33
N THR A 274 15.78 3.46 -0.64
CA THR A 274 15.97 2.00 -0.65
C THR A 274 14.81 1.32 0.09
N ASN A 275 14.22 0.29 -0.53
CA ASN A 275 13.22 -0.55 0.15
C ASN A 275 13.89 -1.33 1.29
N LYS A 276 13.59 -0.94 2.53
CA LYS A 276 14.17 -1.54 3.73
C LYS A 276 13.66 -2.97 3.99
N ILE A 277 12.50 -3.34 3.44
CA ILE A 277 11.91 -4.67 3.66
C ILE A 277 12.51 -5.72 2.74
N THR A 278 12.68 -5.41 1.45
CA THR A 278 13.13 -6.38 0.46
C THR A 278 14.62 -6.26 0.13
N LYS A 279 15.13 -5.00 0.01
CA LYS A 279 16.52 -4.72 -0.36
C LYS A 279 17.44 -4.51 0.84
N GLY A 280 16.89 -4.00 1.94
CA GLY A 280 17.65 -3.80 3.17
C GLY A 280 18.09 -5.14 3.76
N VAL A 281 19.37 -5.25 4.10
CA VAL A 281 19.96 -6.45 4.73
C VAL A 281 20.52 -6.03 6.09
N PHE A 282 19.97 -6.60 7.15
CA PHE A 282 20.21 -6.14 8.51
C PHE A 282 20.51 -7.28 9.48
N GLU A 283 21.26 -7.00 10.52
CA GLU A 283 21.24 -7.79 11.74
C GLU A 283 19.95 -7.45 12.49
N LEU A 284 19.03 -8.41 12.61
CA LEU A 284 17.75 -8.21 13.31
C LEU A 284 17.81 -8.59 14.78
N GLY A 285 18.98 -9.00 15.26
CA GLY A 285 19.27 -9.26 16.67
C GLY A 285 18.39 -10.35 17.26
N SER A 286 17.87 -10.08 18.46
CA SER A 286 17.15 -11.06 19.30
C SER A 286 15.91 -11.72 18.67
N ILE A 287 15.47 -11.29 17.46
CA ILE A 287 14.44 -11.99 16.68
C ILE A 287 14.90 -13.44 16.39
N PHE A 288 16.20 -13.66 16.14
CA PHE A 288 16.77 -14.97 15.84
C PHE A 288 16.67 -15.98 16.99
N LYS A 289 16.56 -15.53 18.23
CA LYS A 289 16.41 -16.42 19.41
C LYS A 289 15.19 -17.33 19.26
N THR A 290 14.13 -16.83 18.62
CA THR A 290 12.91 -17.62 18.37
C THR A 290 13.21 -18.87 17.55
N PHE A 291 14.07 -18.76 16.52
CA PHE A 291 14.46 -19.91 15.69
C PHE A 291 15.30 -20.92 16.46
N THR A 292 16.25 -20.43 17.28
CA THR A 292 17.08 -21.31 18.14
C THR A 292 16.22 -22.07 19.14
N ILE A 293 15.27 -21.40 19.80
CA ILE A 293 14.36 -22.03 20.78
C ILE A 293 13.40 -23.01 20.10
N ALA A 294 12.87 -22.66 18.91
CA ALA A 294 12.01 -23.54 18.12
C ALA A 294 12.74 -24.85 17.75
N LEU A 295 13.96 -24.74 17.23
CA LEU A 295 14.77 -25.90 16.88
C LEU A 295 15.12 -26.78 18.07
N ALA A 296 15.40 -26.18 19.23
CA ALA A 296 15.65 -26.92 20.46
C ALA A 296 14.46 -27.77 20.88
N MET A 297 13.24 -27.25 20.76
CA MET A 297 12.01 -27.97 21.06
C MET A 297 11.68 -29.01 19.98
N GLU A 298 11.90 -28.70 18.70
CA GLU A 298 11.65 -29.61 17.58
C GLU A 298 12.51 -30.87 17.70
N ASN A 299 13.76 -30.72 18.07
CA ASN A 299 14.67 -31.84 18.32
C ASN A 299 14.45 -32.55 19.67
N ASN A 300 13.39 -32.22 20.41
CA ASN A 300 13.10 -32.74 21.75
C ASN A 300 14.24 -32.62 22.76
N LEU A 301 15.17 -31.67 22.56
CA LEU A 301 16.27 -31.42 23.50
C LEU A 301 15.80 -30.74 24.78
N PHE A 302 14.77 -29.92 24.65
CA PHE A 302 14.20 -29.15 25.75
C PHE A 302 12.68 -29.00 25.60
N SER A 303 11.97 -28.96 26.75
CA SER A 303 10.60 -28.50 26.83
C SER A 303 10.56 -27.03 27.29
N PRO A 304 9.44 -26.31 27.13
CA PRO A 304 9.34 -24.91 27.59
C PRO A 304 9.74 -24.68 29.05
N ASN A 305 9.47 -25.65 29.92
CA ASN A 305 9.74 -25.57 31.35
C ASN A 305 11.09 -26.18 31.78
N THR A 306 11.87 -26.73 30.85
CA THR A 306 13.20 -27.28 31.15
C THR A 306 14.11 -26.16 31.66
N MET A 307 14.69 -26.34 32.85
CA MET A 307 15.58 -25.36 33.49
C MET A 307 17.01 -25.46 32.94
N ILE A 308 17.52 -24.36 32.46
CA ILE A 308 18.90 -24.16 32.07
C ILE A 308 19.61 -23.48 33.27
N LYS A 309 20.52 -24.22 33.91
CA LYS A 309 21.21 -23.79 35.14
C LYS A 309 22.60 -23.22 34.80
N ASN A 310 23.16 -22.52 35.78
CA ASN A 310 24.53 -21.96 35.72
C ASN A 310 24.72 -21.03 34.52
N ILE A 311 23.78 -20.11 34.29
CA ILE A 311 23.89 -19.04 33.30
C ILE A 311 24.79 -17.98 33.93
N PRO A 312 26.01 -17.74 33.43
CA PRO A 312 26.89 -16.70 33.97
C PRO A 312 26.49 -15.33 33.42
N ASP A 313 26.98 -14.25 34.02
CA ASP A 313 26.72 -12.89 33.54
C ASP A 313 27.42 -12.58 32.23
N GLU A 314 28.55 -13.26 31.96
CA GLU A 314 29.32 -13.13 30.71
C GLU A 314 29.92 -14.45 30.25
N ILE A 315 30.14 -14.57 28.94
CA ILE A 315 30.87 -15.68 28.30
C ILE A 315 31.98 -15.09 27.45
N LYS A 316 33.22 -15.58 27.66
CA LYS A 316 34.32 -15.32 26.73
C LYS A 316 34.24 -16.21 25.52
N CYS A 317 34.28 -15.62 24.36
CA CYS A 317 34.33 -16.31 23.07
C CYS A 317 35.46 -15.73 22.21
N SER A 318 36.59 -16.45 22.10
CA SER A 318 37.83 -15.94 21.50
C SER A 318 38.28 -14.64 22.21
N LYS A 319 38.43 -13.55 21.46
CA LYS A 319 38.82 -12.24 22.01
C LYS A 319 37.65 -11.36 22.46
N TYR A 320 36.40 -11.85 22.27
CA TYR A 320 35.20 -11.09 22.59
C TYR A 320 34.56 -11.60 23.89
N THR A 321 33.95 -10.71 24.61
CA THR A 321 33.09 -11.02 25.76
C THR A 321 31.63 -10.78 25.35
N ILE A 322 30.77 -11.76 25.57
CA ILE A 322 29.33 -11.69 25.35
C ILE A 322 28.67 -11.58 26.73
N SER A 323 27.85 -10.54 26.92
CA SER A 323 27.14 -10.27 28.17
C SER A 323 25.64 -10.19 27.94
N GLU A 324 24.89 -10.21 29.01
CA GLU A 324 23.45 -9.92 28.98
C GLU A 324 23.21 -8.40 28.86
N HIS A 325 22.00 -8.01 28.43
CA HIS A 325 21.60 -6.60 28.40
C HIS A 325 21.09 -6.08 29.74
N ASP A 326 20.42 -6.93 30.49
CA ASP A 326 19.86 -6.67 31.81
C ASP A 326 20.32 -7.77 32.76
N GLU A 327 20.20 -7.54 34.08
CA GLU A 327 20.47 -8.57 35.08
C GLU A 327 19.58 -9.78 34.91
N MET A 328 20.18 -10.96 34.86
CA MET A 328 19.48 -12.23 34.63
C MET A 328 19.72 -13.20 35.79
N PRO A 329 18.71 -13.97 36.19
CA PRO A 329 18.89 -15.09 37.09
C PRO A 329 19.88 -16.11 36.52
N SER A 330 20.70 -16.72 37.41
CA SER A 330 21.64 -17.80 37.02
C SER A 330 20.96 -19.08 36.51
N SER A 331 19.64 -19.15 36.61
CA SER A 331 18.84 -20.27 36.09
C SER A 331 17.55 -19.76 35.52
N LEU A 332 17.26 -20.14 34.27
CA LEU A 332 16.05 -19.75 33.54
C LEU A 332 15.44 -21.00 32.87
N SER A 333 14.13 -21.09 32.80
CA SER A 333 13.50 -22.07 31.93
C SER A 333 13.67 -21.70 30.46
N LEU A 334 13.54 -22.66 29.54
CA LEU A 334 13.66 -22.42 28.11
C LEU A 334 12.74 -21.28 27.66
N LYS A 335 11.49 -21.25 28.12
CA LYS A 335 10.56 -20.15 27.81
C LYS A 335 11.00 -18.81 28.39
N GLN A 336 11.53 -18.78 29.61
CA GLN A 336 12.03 -17.55 30.23
C GLN A 336 13.25 -16.97 29.49
N ILE A 337 14.08 -17.81 28.88
CA ILE A 337 15.18 -17.36 28.03
C ILE A 337 14.65 -16.52 26.86
N LEU A 338 13.57 -16.95 26.21
CA LEU A 338 12.97 -16.20 25.10
C LEU A 338 12.19 -14.97 25.59
N ILE A 339 11.42 -15.09 26.68
CA ILE A 339 10.62 -14.01 27.29
C ILE A 339 11.50 -12.85 27.72
N ARG A 340 12.55 -13.14 28.48
CA ARG A 340 13.53 -12.14 28.98
C ARG A 340 14.57 -11.76 27.95
N SER A 341 14.63 -12.47 26.81
CA SER A 341 15.61 -12.26 25.75
C SER A 341 17.07 -12.49 26.17
N SER A 342 17.34 -13.51 27.01
CA SER A 342 18.70 -13.83 27.48
C SER A 342 19.60 -14.25 26.31
N ASN A 343 20.75 -13.58 26.17
CA ASN A 343 21.78 -13.91 25.19
C ASN A 343 22.48 -15.22 25.57
N ILE A 344 22.97 -15.27 26.80
CA ILE A 344 23.79 -16.39 27.28
C ILE A 344 22.96 -17.65 27.45
N GLY A 345 21.71 -17.51 27.93
CA GLY A 345 20.77 -18.60 27.96
C GLY A 345 20.57 -19.21 26.56
N THR A 346 20.40 -18.39 25.54
CA THR A 346 20.26 -18.85 24.15
C THR A 346 21.52 -19.54 23.64
N ILE A 347 22.71 -19.02 23.95
CA ILE A 347 23.99 -19.65 23.62
C ILE A 347 24.09 -21.05 24.22
N LYS A 348 23.70 -21.22 25.49
CA LYS A 348 23.73 -22.55 26.13
C LYS A 348 22.80 -23.54 25.44
N VAL A 349 21.64 -23.08 24.99
CA VAL A 349 20.70 -23.89 24.18
C VAL A 349 21.33 -24.25 22.83
N ALA A 350 21.90 -23.27 22.12
CA ALA A 350 22.52 -23.48 20.81
C ALA A 350 23.70 -24.47 20.84
N ARG A 351 24.52 -24.42 21.90
CA ARG A 351 25.61 -25.39 22.11
C ARG A 351 25.11 -26.83 22.26
N LYS A 352 23.90 -27.03 22.76
CA LYS A 352 23.25 -28.36 22.84
C LYS A 352 22.67 -28.81 21.51
N ILE A 353 22.20 -27.85 20.68
CA ILE A 353 21.70 -28.11 19.34
C ILE A 353 22.86 -28.52 18.41
N GLY A 354 23.95 -27.78 18.46
CA GLY A 354 25.13 -27.94 17.60
C GLY A 354 25.01 -27.11 16.30
N GLU A 355 26.18 -26.81 15.71
CA GLU A 355 26.31 -25.89 14.58
C GLU A 355 25.60 -26.41 13.33
N ASN A 356 25.82 -27.66 12.94
CA ASN A 356 25.24 -28.21 11.71
C ASN A 356 23.71 -28.14 11.71
N LYS A 357 23.06 -28.51 12.82
CA LYS A 357 21.60 -28.49 12.91
C LYS A 357 21.05 -27.07 12.85
N LEU A 358 21.70 -26.11 13.54
CA LEU A 358 21.27 -24.71 13.48
C LEU A 358 21.44 -24.15 12.08
N LYS A 359 22.58 -24.42 11.43
CA LYS A 359 22.86 -23.99 10.05
C LYS A 359 21.80 -24.50 9.07
N THR A 360 21.57 -25.81 9.02
CA THR A 360 20.57 -26.42 8.13
C THR A 360 19.18 -25.83 8.39
N PHE A 361 18.77 -25.66 9.65
CA PHE A 361 17.49 -25.10 9.99
C PHE A 361 17.30 -23.64 9.49
N LEU A 362 18.36 -22.82 9.58
CA LEU A 362 18.34 -21.45 9.06
C LEU A 362 18.35 -21.41 7.52
N GLU A 363 19.02 -22.39 6.86
CA GLU A 363 18.99 -22.58 5.41
C GLU A 363 17.58 -22.99 4.93
N ASP A 364 16.96 -23.94 5.59
CA ASP A 364 15.59 -24.43 5.30
C ASP A 364 14.54 -23.33 5.49
N LEU A 365 14.78 -22.38 6.40
CA LEU A 365 13.97 -21.18 6.58
C LEU A 365 14.29 -20.05 5.56
N ASN A 366 15.16 -20.29 4.58
CA ASN A 366 15.63 -19.29 3.61
C ASN A 366 16.23 -18.01 4.24
N LEU A 367 16.83 -18.12 5.45
CA LEU A 367 17.41 -16.97 6.14
C LEU A 367 18.86 -16.68 5.73
N LEU A 368 19.53 -17.63 5.06
CA LEU A 368 20.92 -17.52 4.64
C LEU A 368 21.10 -17.33 3.13
N ASN A 369 20.05 -17.54 2.34
CA ASN A 369 20.06 -17.45 0.89
C ASN A 369 19.14 -16.32 0.42
N THR A 370 19.30 -15.85 -0.83
CA THR A 370 18.38 -14.87 -1.42
C THR A 370 17.01 -15.48 -1.61
N ILE A 371 15.98 -14.80 -1.13
CA ILE A 371 14.58 -15.23 -1.28
C ILE A 371 14.07 -14.91 -2.68
N ASN A 372 13.21 -15.79 -3.22
CA ASN A 372 12.47 -15.51 -4.45
C ASN A 372 11.22 -14.69 -4.14
N PHE A 373 11.08 -13.55 -4.82
CA PHE A 373 9.96 -12.63 -4.64
C PHE A 373 9.71 -11.83 -5.92
N GLU A 374 8.51 -11.27 -6.09
CA GLU A 374 8.10 -10.59 -7.34
C GLU A 374 8.63 -9.15 -7.47
N LEU A 375 9.86 -8.93 -7.03
CA LEU A 375 10.61 -7.68 -7.21
C LEU A 375 12.05 -8.01 -7.60
N ASP A 376 12.68 -7.14 -8.39
CA ASP A 376 14.12 -7.24 -8.70
C ASP A 376 14.99 -6.64 -7.56
N GLU A 377 14.41 -5.76 -6.75
CA GLU A 377 15.07 -5.08 -5.65
C GLU A 377 15.10 -5.95 -4.39
N ILE A 378 15.83 -7.07 -4.46
CA ILE A 378 16.02 -8.02 -3.36
C ILE A 378 17.46 -7.95 -2.83
N GLY A 379 17.58 -7.94 -1.51
CA GLY A 379 18.86 -8.04 -0.81
C GLY A 379 19.27 -9.50 -0.61
N SER A 380 20.58 -9.75 -0.66
CA SER A 380 21.14 -11.04 -0.31
C SER A 380 21.79 -10.98 1.07
N PRO A 381 21.51 -11.93 1.97
CA PRO A 381 22.24 -12.06 3.22
C PRO A 381 23.75 -12.08 2.99
N LEU A 382 24.50 -11.47 3.89
CA LEU A 382 25.95 -11.45 3.77
C LEU A 382 26.51 -12.83 4.12
N ASN A 383 27.36 -13.36 3.23
CA ASN A 383 28.04 -14.61 3.48
C ASN A 383 29.01 -14.49 4.69
N PHE A 384 29.06 -15.52 5.47
CA PHE A 384 29.99 -15.64 6.59
C PHE A 384 30.49 -17.10 6.74
N SER A 385 31.64 -17.26 7.38
CA SER A 385 32.16 -18.58 7.70
C SER A 385 31.73 -19.01 9.10
N TRP A 386 31.33 -20.27 9.24
CA TRP A 386 31.06 -20.90 10.53
C TRP A 386 32.40 -21.23 11.22
N ASN A 387 32.98 -20.24 11.84
CA ASN A 387 34.23 -20.31 12.57
C ASN A 387 34.01 -20.12 14.07
N LYS A 388 35.11 -19.99 14.83
CA LYS A 388 35.10 -19.79 16.28
C LYS A 388 34.11 -18.72 16.69
N CYS A 389 33.20 -18.99 17.63
CA CYS A 389 32.14 -18.13 18.15
C CYS A 389 30.94 -17.90 17.24
N LYS A 390 30.89 -18.46 16.04
CA LYS A 390 29.79 -18.15 15.10
C LYS A 390 28.48 -18.79 15.51
N LEU A 391 28.51 -20.02 16.00
CA LEU A 391 27.33 -20.68 16.58
C LEU A 391 26.72 -19.81 17.70
N GLU A 392 27.55 -19.33 18.60
CA GLU A 392 27.10 -18.51 19.72
C GLU A 392 26.44 -17.23 19.25
N THR A 393 27.12 -16.46 18.39
CA THR A 393 26.62 -15.17 17.93
C THR A 393 25.39 -15.28 17.05
N VAL A 394 25.35 -16.20 16.10
CA VAL A 394 24.21 -16.46 15.22
C VAL A 394 22.97 -16.86 16.02
N SER A 395 23.15 -17.65 17.08
CA SER A 395 22.03 -18.14 17.88
C SER A 395 21.12 -17.04 18.45
N TYR A 396 21.68 -15.85 18.73
CA TYR A 396 20.92 -14.71 19.21
C TYR A 396 20.84 -13.54 18.20
N GLY A 397 21.29 -13.76 16.94
CA GLY A 397 21.12 -12.83 15.83
C GLY A 397 22.20 -11.77 15.67
N HIS A 398 23.42 -12.02 16.17
CA HIS A 398 24.57 -11.15 15.98
C HIS A 398 25.54 -11.73 14.95
N GLY A 399 26.05 -10.87 14.06
CA GLY A 399 26.92 -11.29 12.96
C GLY A 399 26.23 -12.15 11.90
N ILE A 400 24.91 -12.18 11.86
CA ILE A 400 24.08 -12.77 10.81
C ILE A 400 23.15 -11.68 10.28
N THR A 401 23.05 -11.59 8.96
CA THR A 401 22.21 -10.61 8.30
C THR A 401 21.13 -11.32 7.48
N THR A 402 19.95 -10.69 7.40
CA THR A 402 18.85 -11.15 6.56
C THR A 402 17.98 -9.95 6.14
N THR A 403 17.09 -10.13 5.18
CA THR A 403 16.10 -9.12 4.89
C THR A 403 14.91 -9.24 5.86
N PRO A 404 14.22 -8.14 6.21
CA PRO A 404 13.00 -8.19 7.00
C PRO A 404 11.92 -9.10 6.37
N LEU A 405 11.84 -9.17 5.05
CA LEU A 405 10.92 -10.05 4.34
C LEU A 405 11.19 -11.53 4.65
N GLN A 406 12.47 -11.94 4.64
CA GLN A 406 12.86 -13.32 4.99
C GLN A 406 12.51 -13.65 6.44
N ALA A 407 12.73 -12.71 7.37
CA ALA A 407 12.39 -12.91 8.76
C ALA A 407 10.88 -13.11 8.95
N VAL A 408 10.04 -12.35 8.25
CA VAL A 408 8.58 -12.50 8.29
C VAL A 408 8.13 -13.85 7.74
N ALA A 409 8.68 -14.29 6.60
CA ALA A 409 8.39 -15.61 6.02
C ALA A 409 8.81 -16.76 6.96
N ALA A 410 9.97 -16.65 7.59
CA ALA A 410 10.44 -17.62 8.57
C ALA A 410 9.53 -17.66 9.83
N TYR A 411 9.09 -16.51 10.33
CA TYR A 411 8.13 -16.47 11.45
C TYR A 411 6.78 -17.06 11.07
N ALA A 412 6.25 -16.78 9.88
CA ALA A 412 5.05 -17.42 9.39
C ALA A 412 5.20 -18.94 9.39
N SER A 413 6.30 -19.44 8.83
CA SER A 413 6.57 -20.87 8.70
C SER A 413 6.68 -21.60 10.05
N ILE A 414 7.21 -20.97 11.11
CA ILE A 414 7.25 -21.59 12.43
C ILE A 414 5.95 -21.43 13.22
N SER A 415 5.12 -20.42 12.88
CA SER A 415 3.92 -20.07 13.68
C SER A 415 2.64 -20.70 13.15
N ASN A 416 2.49 -20.94 11.84
CA ASN A 416 1.26 -21.40 11.18
C ASN A 416 1.01 -22.93 11.29
N GLY A 417 1.57 -23.58 12.28
CA GLY A 417 1.57 -25.05 12.40
C GLY A 417 2.83 -25.68 11.83
N GLY A 418 3.81 -24.89 11.42
CA GLY A 418 5.11 -25.31 10.92
C GLY A 418 5.21 -25.49 9.40
N VAL A 419 4.18 -25.09 8.65
CA VAL A 419 4.17 -25.21 7.17
C VAL A 419 5.04 -24.14 6.55
N ILE A 420 5.94 -24.50 5.63
CA ILE A 420 6.79 -23.56 4.92
C ILE A 420 5.94 -22.64 4.04
N VAL A 421 6.17 -21.34 4.13
CA VAL A 421 5.43 -20.32 3.37
C VAL A 421 6.39 -19.38 2.67
N ASP A 422 6.22 -19.22 1.35
CA ASP A 422 6.93 -18.21 0.57
C ASP A 422 6.11 -16.92 0.47
N PRO A 423 6.71 -15.76 0.67
CA PRO A 423 6.01 -14.50 0.51
C PRO A 423 5.67 -14.24 -0.96
N THR A 424 4.53 -13.60 -1.21
CA THR A 424 4.10 -13.23 -2.56
C THR A 424 3.31 -11.92 -2.58
N LEU A 425 3.48 -11.16 -3.65
CA LEU A 425 2.66 -9.98 -3.98
C LEU A 425 1.45 -10.32 -4.85
N VAL A 426 1.36 -11.56 -5.37
CA VAL A 426 0.28 -11.96 -6.28
C VAL A 426 -0.82 -12.66 -5.48
N LYS A 427 -2.04 -12.15 -5.60
CA LYS A 427 -3.23 -12.72 -4.95
C LYS A 427 -3.45 -14.17 -5.40
N ASN A 428 -3.74 -15.06 -4.46
CA ASN A 428 -4.05 -16.49 -4.66
C ASN A 428 -2.93 -17.33 -5.33
N LYS A 429 -1.69 -16.84 -5.39
CA LYS A 429 -0.59 -17.58 -6.02
C LYS A 429 -0.29 -18.92 -5.34
N ASN A 430 -0.33 -18.94 -4.01
CA ASN A 430 0.08 -20.09 -3.20
C ASN A 430 -1.08 -21.01 -2.76
N SER A 431 -2.30 -20.77 -3.22
CA SER A 431 -3.52 -21.45 -2.74
C SER A 431 -3.53 -22.98 -2.93
N ASN A 432 -2.72 -23.50 -3.85
CA ASN A 432 -2.72 -24.94 -4.24
C ASN A 432 -1.37 -25.62 -4.03
N LEU A 433 -0.42 -25.00 -3.32
CA LEU A 433 0.90 -25.59 -3.12
C LEU A 433 0.95 -26.41 -1.82
N GLU A 434 1.10 -27.73 -1.93
CA GLU A 434 1.50 -28.56 -0.81
C GLU A 434 2.97 -28.29 -0.48
N LYS A 435 3.22 -27.78 0.72
CA LYS A 435 4.58 -27.47 1.19
C LYS A 435 4.95 -28.34 2.39
N GLY A 436 6.25 -28.63 2.49
CA GLY A 436 6.82 -29.34 3.63
C GLY A 436 6.65 -28.55 4.93
N ARG A 437 6.97 -29.22 6.05
CA ARG A 437 6.97 -28.60 7.38
C ARG A 437 8.40 -28.42 7.87
N ILE A 438 8.68 -27.25 8.43
CA ILE A 438 9.95 -26.93 9.07
C ILE A 438 9.97 -27.35 10.54
N VAL A 439 8.83 -27.29 11.21
CA VAL A 439 8.60 -27.78 12.57
C VAL A 439 7.24 -28.47 12.65
N ASN A 440 7.08 -29.36 13.63
CA ASN A 440 5.79 -29.98 13.84
C ASN A 440 4.77 -29.02 14.50
N SER A 441 3.49 -29.30 14.35
CA SER A 441 2.40 -28.46 14.86
C SER A 441 2.45 -28.25 16.40
N LYS A 442 2.96 -29.23 17.16
CA LYS A 442 3.12 -29.11 18.63
C LYS A 442 4.20 -28.08 18.97
N THR A 443 5.33 -28.10 18.25
CA THR A 443 6.40 -27.10 18.42
C THR A 443 5.90 -25.70 18.06
N SER A 444 5.20 -25.56 16.93
CA SER A 444 4.57 -24.30 16.52
C SER A 444 3.65 -23.73 17.60
N LYS A 445 2.72 -24.53 18.14
CA LYS A 445 1.83 -24.10 19.24
C LYS A 445 2.59 -23.67 20.50
N LYS A 446 3.66 -24.38 20.87
CA LYS A 446 4.50 -24.03 22.03
C LYS A 446 5.23 -22.70 21.81
N ILE A 447 5.77 -22.48 20.61
CA ILE A 447 6.43 -21.21 20.26
C ILE A 447 5.44 -20.05 20.33
N ASN A 448 4.26 -20.19 19.76
CA ASN A 448 3.21 -19.15 19.79
C ASN A 448 2.81 -18.81 21.23
N SER A 449 2.67 -19.81 22.09
CA SER A 449 2.42 -19.58 23.52
C SER A 449 3.54 -18.79 24.18
N ILE A 450 4.82 -19.09 23.90
CA ILE A 450 5.96 -18.35 24.47
C ILE A 450 6.00 -16.92 23.88
N LEU A 451 5.77 -16.74 22.58
CA LEU A 451 5.69 -15.42 21.96
C LEU A 451 4.56 -14.56 22.58
N ARG A 452 3.45 -15.18 22.96
CA ARG A 452 2.39 -14.50 23.73
C ARG A 452 2.90 -14.03 25.09
N GLU A 453 3.62 -14.88 25.81
CA GLU A 453 4.21 -14.53 27.10
C GLU A 453 5.28 -13.42 26.99
N VAL A 454 5.95 -13.23 25.84
CA VAL A 454 6.85 -12.07 25.62
C VAL A 454 6.09 -10.73 25.71
N VAL A 455 4.80 -10.73 25.37
CA VAL A 455 3.94 -9.53 25.45
C VAL A 455 3.26 -9.42 26.82
N THR A 456 2.76 -10.52 27.37
CA THR A 456 1.89 -10.50 28.56
C THR A 456 2.61 -10.69 29.89
N SER A 457 3.78 -11.35 29.91
CA SER A 457 4.51 -11.64 31.15
C SER A 457 5.13 -10.39 31.75
N ASP A 458 5.27 -10.35 33.09
CA ASP A 458 5.92 -9.26 33.82
C ASP A 458 7.39 -9.04 33.42
N HIS A 459 8.04 -10.08 32.96
CA HIS A 459 9.42 -10.01 32.45
C HIS A 459 9.48 -9.93 30.92
N GLY A 460 8.34 -9.80 30.27
CA GLY A 460 8.26 -9.70 28.81
C GLY A 460 8.81 -8.39 28.27
N THR A 461 9.47 -8.46 27.13
CA THR A 461 10.14 -7.30 26.51
C THR A 461 9.24 -6.47 25.60
N ALA A 462 7.98 -6.88 25.37
CA ALA A 462 7.10 -6.27 24.37
C ALA A 462 5.69 -5.92 24.89
N SER A 463 5.55 -5.59 26.17
CA SER A 463 4.23 -5.31 26.77
C SER A 463 3.48 -4.13 26.13
N LEU A 464 4.16 -3.20 25.47
CA LEU A 464 3.54 -2.09 24.72
C LEU A 464 2.92 -2.51 23.38
N ALA A 465 3.11 -3.77 22.96
CA ALA A 465 2.45 -4.34 21.80
C ALA A 465 1.11 -5.03 22.12
N GLU A 466 0.71 -5.05 23.42
CA GLU A 466 -0.57 -5.64 23.80
C GLU A 466 -1.73 -4.84 23.23
N VAL A 467 -2.66 -5.54 22.57
CA VAL A 467 -3.91 -4.98 22.05
C VAL A 467 -5.03 -5.94 22.43
N ASP A 468 -5.98 -5.44 23.19
CA ASP A 468 -7.09 -6.23 23.68
C ASP A 468 -7.89 -6.90 22.55
N GLY A 469 -8.12 -8.20 22.68
CA GLY A 469 -8.88 -8.99 21.72
C GLY A 469 -8.07 -9.57 20.55
N TYR A 470 -6.82 -9.12 20.31
CA TYR A 470 -6.02 -9.60 19.16
C TYR A 470 -4.98 -10.66 19.52
N TYR A 471 -4.81 -10.99 20.79
CA TYR A 471 -3.89 -12.03 21.27
C TYR A 471 -2.47 -11.91 20.65
N VAL A 472 -1.94 -10.70 20.69
CA VAL A 472 -0.63 -10.38 20.09
C VAL A 472 0.47 -11.11 20.83
N GLY A 473 1.32 -11.82 20.12
CA GLY A 473 2.60 -12.34 20.59
C GLY A 473 3.71 -11.84 19.69
N GLY A 474 4.97 -11.96 20.10
CA GLY A 474 6.05 -11.53 19.23
C GLY A 474 7.41 -11.51 19.90
N LYS A 475 8.40 -10.93 19.18
CA LYS A 475 9.77 -10.80 19.66
C LYS A 475 10.37 -9.46 19.27
N THR A 476 11.01 -8.83 20.24
CA THR A 476 11.80 -7.61 20.07
C THR A 476 13.20 -7.93 19.53
N GLY A 477 13.68 -7.08 18.64
CA GLY A 477 15.06 -7.08 18.14
C GLY A 477 15.67 -5.70 18.28
N THR A 478 16.88 -5.63 18.83
CA THR A 478 17.67 -4.40 18.90
C THR A 478 19.09 -4.76 18.48
N ALA A 479 19.60 -4.09 17.47
CA ALA A 479 20.95 -4.28 16.97
C ALA A 479 21.65 -2.93 16.79
N ASN A 480 22.94 -2.88 17.08
CA ASN A 480 23.77 -1.75 16.72
C ASN A 480 24.09 -1.80 15.23
N LYS A 481 24.01 -0.66 14.56
CA LYS A 481 24.33 -0.60 13.12
C LYS A 481 25.83 -0.77 12.89
N ASN A 482 26.14 -1.66 11.97
CA ASN A 482 27.50 -1.78 11.44
C ASN A 482 27.65 -0.82 10.25
N ILE A 483 28.56 0.13 10.35
CA ILE A 483 28.90 1.09 9.29
C ILE A 483 30.37 0.89 8.95
N ASN A 484 30.65 0.48 7.73
CA ASN A 484 32.01 0.22 7.22
C ASN A 484 32.82 -0.77 8.10
N GLY A 485 32.16 -1.81 8.61
CA GLY A 485 32.80 -2.86 9.42
C GLY A 485 32.90 -2.54 10.92
N GLN A 486 32.44 -1.37 11.37
CA GLN A 486 32.46 -0.97 12.77
C GLN A 486 31.05 -0.82 13.32
N TYR A 487 30.81 -1.35 14.53
CA TYR A 487 29.55 -1.13 15.23
C TYR A 487 29.50 0.28 15.79
N THR A 488 28.37 0.95 15.57
CA THR A 488 28.09 2.30 16.07
C THR A 488 27.07 2.24 17.21
N ASN A 489 26.89 3.34 17.93
CA ASN A 489 25.82 3.47 18.93
C ASN A 489 24.42 3.70 18.31
N ASN A 490 24.34 3.81 16.98
CA ASN A 490 23.08 3.93 16.28
C ASN A 490 22.38 2.57 16.23
N LYS A 491 21.14 2.55 16.69
CA LYS A 491 20.37 1.32 16.80
C LYS A 491 19.45 1.14 15.60
N LEU A 492 19.30 -0.10 15.18
CA LEU A 492 18.17 -0.57 14.40
C LEU A 492 17.27 -1.34 15.36
N THR A 493 16.02 -0.92 15.50
CA THR A 493 15.05 -1.62 16.34
C THR A 493 13.97 -2.27 15.49
N SER A 494 13.53 -3.44 15.90
CA SER A 494 12.51 -4.19 15.18
C SER A 494 11.62 -4.96 16.16
N PHE A 495 10.37 -5.09 15.81
CA PHE A 495 9.44 -5.98 16.49
C PHE A 495 8.70 -6.80 15.45
N ILE A 496 8.70 -8.12 15.64
CA ILE A 496 7.93 -9.03 14.82
C ILE A 496 6.82 -9.63 15.67
N SER A 497 5.59 -9.47 15.24
CA SER A 497 4.41 -9.96 15.91
C SER A 497 3.71 -11.06 15.13
N VAL A 498 3.07 -11.95 15.88
CA VAL A 498 2.17 -13.00 15.41
C VAL A 498 0.82 -12.76 16.07
N PHE A 499 -0.23 -12.65 15.29
CA PHE A 499 -1.57 -12.45 15.85
C PHE A 499 -2.68 -13.01 14.95
N PRO A 500 -3.71 -13.62 15.59
CA PRO A 500 -3.74 -14.05 16.99
C PRO A 500 -2.80 -15.25 17.22
N THR A 501 -2.15 -15.34 18.39
CA THR A 501 -1.19 -16.43 18.68
C THR A 501 -1.84 -17.80 18.84
N ILE A 502 -3.14 -17.86 19.06
CA ILE A 502 -3.90 -19.11 19.23
C ILE A 502 -4.09 -19.82 17.88
N ASP A 503 -4.46 -19.08 16.84
CA ASP A 503 -4.53 -19.52 15.45
C ASP A 503 -3.88 -18.42 14.57
N PRO A 504 -2.57 -18.51 14.32
CA PRO A 504 -1.84 -17.45 13.64
C PRO A 504 -2.36 -17.18 12.22
N GLU A 505 -2.75 -15.94 12.00
CA GLU A 505 -3.26 -15.47 10.73
C GLU A 505 -2.36 -14.42 10.10
N TYR A 506 -1.74 -13.57 10.94
CA TYR A 506 -0.94 -12.45 10.46
C TYR A 506 0.41 -12.39 11.15
N ILE A 507 1.41 -12.05 10.35
CA ILE A 507 2.74 -11.66 10.83
C ILE A 507 2.95 -10.19 10.45
N LEU A 508 3.22 -9.35 11.46
CA LEU A 508 3.56 -7.95 11.26
C LEU A 508 4.97 -7.69 11.77
N LEU A 509 5.83 -7.18 10.92
CA LEU A 509 7.13 -6.66 11.32
C LEU A 509 7.12 -5.14 11.24
N VAL A 510 7.59 -4.48 12.30
CA VAL A 510 7.87 -3.04 12.34
C VAL A 510 9.35 -2.85 12.63
N LEU A 511 10.01 -2.04 11.80
CA LEU A 511 11.42 -1.72 11.89
C LEU A 511 11.59 -0.20 11.96
N MET A 512 12.42 0.28 12.89
CA MET A 512 12.81 1.69 12.98
C MET A 512 14.32 1.86 12.85
N ASP A 513 14.70 2.79 11.99
CA ASP A 513 16.08 3.11 11.69
C ASP A 513 16.55 4.31 12.54
N GLU A 514 17.46 4.07 13.45
CA GLU A 514 18.03 5.06 14.37
C GLU A 514 16.99 5.85 15.19
N PRO A 515 16.01 5.18 15.83
CA PRO A 515 15.08 5.87 16.70
C PRO A 515 15.83 6.50 17.88
N LYS A 516 15.22 7.53 18.48
CA LYS A 516 15.69 8.17 19.71
C LYS A 516 14.71 7.90 20.84
N PRO A 517 15.12 8.00 22.11
CA PRO A 517 14.18 7.97 23.22
C PRO A 517 13.10 9.05 23.08
N ALA A 518 11.88 8.76 23.54
CA ALA A 518 10.72 9.64 23.41
C ALA A 518 10.08 9.90 24.80
N PRO A 519 10.75 10.64 25.70
CA PRO A 519 10.28 10.85 27.07
C PRO A 519 8.94 11.62 27.14
N GLN A 520 8.54 12.30 26.06
CA GLN A 520 7.27 13.01 25.95
C GLN A 520 6.06 12.07 25.79
N ILE A 521 6.26 10.81 25.38
CA ILE A 521 5.17 9.86 25.19
C ILE A 521 4.68 9.36 26.54
N VAL A 522 3.35 9.34 26.71
CA VAL A 522 2.68 8.69 27.84
C VAL A 522 2.29 7.28 27.39
N TYR A 523 3.02 6.30 27.88
CA TYR A 523 2.76 4.90 27.58
C TYR A 523 1.71 4.32 28.53
N ASN A 524 0.82 3.49 28.02
CA ASN A 524 0.02 2.59 28.84
C ASN A 524 0.81 1.29 29.03
N TYR A 525 1.60 1.25 30.10
CA TYR A 525 2.44 0.10 30.39
C TYR A 525 1.78 -0.76 31.46
N ARG A 526 1.24 -1.92 31.05
CA ARG A 526 0.56 -2.88 31.94
C ARG A 526 -0.55 -2.23 32.77
N GLY A 527 -1.40 -1.46 32.11
CA GLY A 527 -2.52 -0.75 32.75
C GLY A 527 -2.13 0.51 33.55
N LYS A 528 -0.84 0.86 33.61
CA LYS A 528 -0.36 2.08 34.27
C LYS A 528 0.13 3.09 33.24
N LYS A 529 -0.27 4.36 33.37
CA LYS A 529 0.27 5.45 32.56
C LYS A 529 1.64 5.85 33.10
N ILE A 530 2.67 5.74 32.26
CA ILE A 530 4.05 6.13 32.59
C ILE A 530 4.59 7.06 31.51
N SER A 531 5.41 8.00 31.89
CA SER A 531 6.09 8.98 31.02
C SER A 531 7.52 9.21 31.44
N GLY A 532 8.28 10.02 30.72
CA GLY A 532 9.67 10.31 31.04
C GLY A 532 10.64 9.17 30.72
N ILE A 533 10.23 8.20 29.93
CA ILE A 533 11.05 7.03 29.59
C ILE A 533 12.17 7.44 28.63
N ASN A 534 13.40 7.32 29.10
CA ASN A 534 14.62 7.61 28.32
C ASN A 534 15.32 6.33 27.87
N ARG A 535 14.54 5.39 27.27
CA ARG A 535 15.03 4.11 26.76
C ARG A 535 14.84 4.04 25.25
N ASN A 536 15.74 3.35 24.56
CA ASN A 536 15.79 3.24 23.09
C ASN A 536 15.87 1.79 22.61
N GLU A 537 15.32 0.87 23.37
CA GLU A 537 15.16 -0.52 22.95
C GLU A 537 13.83 -0.72 22.22
N SER A 538 13.77 -1.76 21.41
CA SER A 538 12.62 -2.10 20.57
C SER A 538 11.28 -2.18 21.33
N GLY A 539 11.30 -2.60 22.59
CA GLY A 539 10.10 -2.66 23.43
C GLY A 539 9.41 -1.31 23.62
N TRP A 540 10.17 -0.21 23.57
CA TRP A 540 9.70 1.16 23.80
C TRP A 540 9.36 1.95 22.52
N ASN A 541 9.74 1.43 21.35
CA ASN A 541 9.49 2.08 20.07
C ASN A 541 8.83 1.13 19.06
N SER A 542 9.54 0.17 18.48
CA SER A 542 8.97 -0.70 17.42
C SER A 542 7.80 -1.56 17.91
N ALA A 543 7.85 -2.04 19.18
CA ALA A 543 6.74 -2.79 19.77
C ALA A 543 5.54 -1.89 20.07
N TYR A 544 5.76 -0.67 20.55
CA TYR A 544 4.72 0.33 20.74
C TYR A 544 4.04 0.69 19.42
N ALA A 545 4.81 0.98 18.37
CA ALA A 545 4.28 1.27 17.04
C ALA A 545 3.48 0.09 16.46
N ALA A 546 3.96 -1.14 16.67
CA ALA A 546 3.25 -2.34 16.23
C ALA A 546 1.88 -2.50 16.94
N GLY A 547 1.83 -2.24 18.26
CA GLY A 547 0.57 -2.21 19.00
C GLY A 547 -0.41 -1.19 18.42
N LYS A 548 0.05 0.03 18.14
CA LYS A 548 -0.75 1.09 17.52
C LYS A 548 -1.24 0.72 16.11
N ILE A 549 -0.38 0.09 15.33
CA ILE A 549 -0.76 -0.43 14.02
C ILE A 549 -1.86 -1.48 14.16
N ILE A 550 -1.66 -2.50 15.00
CA ILE A 550 -2.63 -3.60 15.19
C ILE A 550 -3.98 -3.06 15.69
N GLU A 551 -3.97 -2.10 16.62
CA GLU A 551 -5.18 -1.43 17.10
C GLU A 551 -5.99 -0.79 15.95
N LYS A 552 -5.31 -0.17 14.98
CA LYS A 552 -5.94 0.49 13.82
C LYS A 552 -6.40 -0.48 12.74
N ILE A 553 -5.60 -1.49 12.41
CA ILE A 553 -5.90 -2.40 11.30
C ILE A 553 -6.74 -3.60 11.72
N GLY A 554 -6.72 -3.96 13.00
CA GLY A 554 -7.42 -5.13 13.51
C GLY A 554 -8.90 -5.18 13.16
N PRO A 555 -9.69 -4.09 13.31
CA PRO A 555 -11.09 -4.06 12.90
C PRO A 555 -11.30 -4.36 11.40
N ILE A 556 -10.40 -3.89 10.53
CA ILE A 556 -10.48 -4.13 9.08
C ILE A 556 -10.19 -5.60 8.77
N LEU A 557 -9.15 -6.16 9.40
CA LEU A 557 -8.79 -7.57 9.23
C LEU A 557 -9.91 -8.51 9.70
N ALA A 558 -10.60 -8.16 10.79
CA ALA A 558 -11.74 -8.92 11.32
C ALA A 558 -12.99 -8.81 10.41
N ILE A 559 -13.26 -7.66 9.81
CA ILE A 559 -14.40 -7.45 8.90
C ILE A 559 -14.22 -8.24 7.60
N ASN A 560 -12.99 -8.35 7.11
CA ASN A 560 -12.69 -9.08 5.87
C ASN A 560 -12.78 -10.61 6.02
N LYS A 561 -12.97 -11.13 7.25
CA LYS A 561 -13.16 -12.55 7.55
C LYS A 561 -14.48 -12.72 8.33
N ASN A 562 -15.54 -13.02 7.60
CA ASN A 562 -16.88 -13.28 8.17
C ASN A 562 -16.90 -14.41 9.24
N ASP A 563 -15.83 -15.22 9.30
CA ASP A 563 -15.72 -16.35 10.26
C ASP A 563 -15.16 -15.96 11.63
N PHE A 564 -14.64 -14.74 11.80
CA PHE A 564 -13.94 -14.37 13.05
C PHE A 564 -14.91 -14.13 14.21
N TYR A 565 -16.09 -13.56 13.93
CA TYR A 565 -17.09 -13.26 14.95
C TYR A 565 -17.83 -14.51 15.44
N ASP A 566 -18.17 -15.44 14.55
CA ASP A 566 -18.95 -16.63 14.91
C ASP A 566 -18.13 -17.64 15.74
N ASN A 567 -16.82 -17.75 15.52
CA ASN A 567 -15.99 -18.72 16.24
C ASN A 567 -15.42 -18.22 17.58
N TYR A 568 -15.33 -16.90 17.81
CA TYR A 568 -14.74 -16.34 19.03
C TYR A 568 -15.77 -15.81 20.03
N VAL A 569 -16.91 -15.29 19.56
CA VAL A 569 -17.99 -14.84 20.45
C VAL A 569 -18.72 -16.02 21.05
N VAL A 570 -18.93 -17.11 20.31
CA VAL A 570 -19.59 -18.35 20.80
C VAL A 570 -18.73 -19.07 21.85
N LYS A 571 -17.37 -19.04 21.74
CA LYS A 571 -16.49 -19.67 22.75
C LYS A 571 -16.35 -18.89 24.05
N LYS A 572 -16.77 -17.63 24.11
CA LYS A 572 -16.79 -16.84 25.36
C LYS A 572 -18.05 -17.03 26.19
N SER A 573 -19.09 -17.64 25.62
CA SER A 573 -20.35 -17.96 26.35
C SER A 573 -20.33 -19.31 27.07
N ASP A 574 -19.27 -20.13 26.89
CA ASP A 574 -19.12 -21.44 27.49
C ASP A 574 -18.12 -21.53 28.66
N TRP A 575 -17.80 -20.35 29.28
CA TRP A 575 -16.99 -20.29 30.51
C TRP A 575 -17.70 -19.53 31.61
#